data_15820f95fcd194f4245b6067c8b4df13
#
_entry.id   15820f95fcd194f4245b6067c8b4df13
#
_cell.length_a   1.000
_cell.length_b   1.000
_cell.length_c   1.000
_cell.angle_alpha   90.00
_cell.angle_beta   90.00
_cell.angle_gamma   90.00
#
_symmetry.space_group_name_H-M   'P 1'
#
loop_
_entity.id
_entity.type
_entity.pdbx_description
1 polymer ?
#
loop_
_entity_poly.entity_id
_entity_poly.type
_entity_poly.pdbx_seq_one_letter_code
_entity_poly.pdbx_strand_id
1 'polypeptide(L)'
;KDIVLGTVEEPRTSVRFLSGVCVLLFLVSALLPRLVSGPMRYPAGGFSLLGMIAAAVLLVPTLTNLCSAAFTPLFCRFLGNEGWLAARNMRDNKNTAQNITLLFISISAVTAITVVGNFVTSYVSDVFAGAELDGFADGHMEPEFISQLKDMEGIEKVLPLYVFNGRMTADGIPLNRLEATDRLDWYGPMMALHYSEKDMEASAISAFASGRAVILSTDCMERTGSTVGGLLSLSDGTVQQDYLIAGSFKSRATDVEAVIPSACAVSDFGASSYGFAAYTAADPDAIMVQLRSLFGETSN
;
A
#
# COMPACT_ATOMS: atom_id res chain seq x y z
N LYS A 1 58.64 18.77 -11.17
CA LYS A 1 58.91 17.32 -10.99
C LYS A 1 57.68 16.52 -10.60
N ASP A 2 56.73 17.14 -9.89
CA ASP A 2 55.52 16.48 -9.37
C ASP A 2 54.38 16.32 -10.40
N ILE A 3 54.40 17.13 -11.46
CA ILE A 3 53.41 17.06 -12.58
C ILE A 3 53.62 15.80 -13.45
N VAL A 4 54.81 15.23 -13.46
CA VAL A 4 55.14 14.08 -14.30
C VAL A 4 54.73 12.73 -13.65
N LEU A 5 54.42 12.74 -12.33
CA LEU A 5 54.07 11.51 -11.60
C LEU A 5 52.55 11.34 -11.40
N GLY A 6 51.72 12.27 -11.88
CA GLY A 6 50.25 12.10 -11.89
C GLY A 6 49.59 11.92 -10.52
N THR A 7 50.28 12.30 -9.45
CA THR A 7 49.72 12.27 -8.08
C THR A 7 49.07 13.60 -7.80
N VAL A 8 47.84 13.78 -8.33
CA VAL A 8 46.90 14.75 -7.75
C VAL A 8 46.46 14.16 -6.41
N GLU A 9 46.97 14.68 -5.32
CA GLU A 9 46.47 14.41 -3.98
C GLU A 9 45.07 14.96 -3.89
N GLU A 10 44.06 14.13 -4.18
CA GLU A 10 42.69 14.43 -3.79
C GLU A 10 42.64 14.52 -2.25
N PRO A 11 41.98 15.54 -1.65
CA PRO A 11 41.87 15.68 -0.22
C PRO A 11 41.24 14.40 0.35
N ARG A 12 42.01 13.62 1.10
CA ARG A 12 41.54 12.45 1.84
C ARG A 12 40.58 12.95 2.93
N THR A 13 39.32 13.15 2.58
CA THR A 13 38.28 13.17 3.61
C THR A 13 38.41 11.86 4.38
N SER A 14 38.63 11.96 5.68
CA SER A 14 38.87 10.81 6.53
C SER A 14 37.79 9.76 6.28
N VAL A 15 38.15 8.61 5.75
CA VAL A 15 37.22 7.49 5.43
C VAL A 15 36.37 7.16 6.66
N ARG A 16 36.94 7.33 7.86
CA ARG A 16 36.24 7.16 9.14
C ARG A 16 35.14 8.18 9.37
N PHE A 17 35.35 9.45 8.98
CA PHE A 17 34.32 10.49 9.11
C PHE A 17 33.18 10.23 8.11
N LEU A 18 33.49 9.90 6.88
CA LEU A 18 32.49 9.58 5.85
C LEU A 18 31.66 8.36 6.24
N SER A 19 32.28 7.29 6.76
CA SER A 19 31.54 6.11 7.23
C SER A 19 30.62 6.41 8.42
N GLY A 20 31.05 7.29 9.35
CA GLY A 20 30.20 7.73 10.46
C GLY A 20 28.96 8.49 9.97
N VAL A 21 29.14 9.41 9.01
CA VAL A 21 28.03 10.15 8.40
C VAL A 21 27.07 9.21 7.67
N CYS A 22 27.57 8.21 6.95
CA CYS A 22 26.72 7.24 6.25
C CYS A 22 25.88 6.37 7.21
N VAL A 23 26.50 5.91 8.31
CA VAL A 23 25.78 5.14 9.34
C VAL A 23 24.71 6.03 10.02
N LEU A 24 25.04 7.27 10.33
CA LEU A 24 24.10 8.23 10.91
C LEU A 24 22.92 8.48 9.95
N LEU A 25 23.22 8.73 8.68
CA LEU A 25 22.20 8.93 7.64
C LEU A 25 21.27 7.72 7.52
N PHE A 26 21.85 6.51 7.55
CA PHE A 26 21.07 5.26 7.51
C PHE A 26 20.15 5.11 8.73
N LEU A 27 20.67 5.37 9.94
CA LEU A 27 19.87 5.30 11.17
C LEU A 27 18.77 6.34 11.20
N VAL A 28 19.07 7.59 10.83
CA VAL A 28 18.06 8.65 10.76
C VAL A 28 16.97 8.30 9.76
N SER A 29 17.34 7.83 8.57
CA SER A 29 16.39 7.40 7.55
C SER A 29 15.53 6.23 8.01
N ALA A 30 16.08 5.26 8.72
CA ALA A 30 15.34 4.10 9.24
C ALA A 30 14.35 4.46 10.37
N LEU A 31 14.68 5.48 11.17
CA LEU A 31 13.85 5.92 12.29
C LEU A 31 12.78 6.94 11.88
N LEU A 32 13.00 7.70 10.81
CA LEU A 32 12.13 8.79 10.37
C LEU A 32 10.65 8.38 10.23
N PRO A 33 10.28 7.24 9.58
CA PRO A 33 8.88 6.84 9.43
C PRO A 33 8.21 6.41 10.74
N ARG A 34 9.01 6.10 11.77
CA ARG A 34 8.51 5.73 13.10
C ARG A 34 8.24 6.93 14.00
N LEU A 35 8.96 8.03 13.76
CA LEU A 35 8.85 9.26 14.55
C LEU A 35 7.75 10.19 14.04
N VAL A 36 7.36 10.05 12.78
CA VAL A 36 6.34 10.90 12.15
C VAL A 36 5.00 10.19 12.14
N SER A 37 3.98 10.84 12.70
CA SER A 37 2.59 10.36 12.76
C SER A 37 1.68 11.21 11.87
N GLY A 38 0.50 10.68 11.49
CA GLY A 38 -0.49 11.39 10.69
C GLY A 38 -0.15 11.45 9.19
N PRO A 39 -0.75 12.39 8.43
CA PRO A 39 -0.64 12.46 6.96
C PRO A 39 0.78 12.71 6.46
N MET A 40 1.66 13.25 7.29
CA MET A 40 3.08 13.43 7.00
C MET A 40 3.89 12.13 6.96
N ARG A 41 3.31 11.00 7.36
CA ARG A 41 3.99 9.69 7.37
C ARG A 41 4.35 9.21 5.96
N TYR A 42 3.47 9.45 4.97
CA TYR A 42 3.71 9.03 3.58
C TYR A 42 4.91 9.75 2.94
N PRO A 43 4.98 11.10 2.93
CA PRO A 43 6.16 11.78 2.40
C PRO A 43 7.43 11.46 3.20
N ALA A 44 7.34 11.34 4.54
CA ALA A 44 8.46 10.93 5.37
C ALA A 44 9.00 9.53 5.00
N GLY A 45 8.11 8.58 4.63
CA GLY A 45 8.49 7.27 4.10
C GLY A 45 9.28 7.37 2.80
N GLY A 46 8.85 8.22 1.86
CA GLY A 46 9.56 8.48 0.61
C GLY A 46 10.97 9.06 0.83
N PHE A 47 11.11 10.07 1.69
CA PHE A 47 12.41 10.63 2.06
C PHE A 47 13.30 9.63 2.78
N SER A 48 12.74 8.81 3.65
CA SER A 48 13.45 7.72 4.33
C SER A 48 14.03 6.73 3.33
N LEU A 49 13.26 6.29 2.34
CA LEU A 49 13.71 5.36 1.31
C LEU A 49 14.86 5.94 0.49
N LEU A 50 14.75 7.19 0.04
CA LEU A 50 15.81 7.88 -0.69
C LEU A 50 17.07 8.05 0.16
N GLY A 51 16.92 8.39 1.45
CA GLY A 51 18.02 8.50 2.40
C GLY A 51 18.73 7.17 2.62
N MET A 52 18.00 6.06 2.73
CA MET A 52 18.57 4.72 2.86
C MET A 52 19.36 4.31 1.61
N ILE A 53 18.83 4.58 0.41
CA ILE A 53 19.53 4.29 -0.85
C ILE A 53 20.82 5.11 -0.94
N ALA A 54 20.76 6.41 -0.66
CA ALA A 54 21.93 7.27 -0.65
C ALA A 54 22.99 6.80 0.37
N ALA A 55 22.58 6.45 1.59
CA ALA A 55 23.46 5.93 2.63
C ALA A 55 24.10 4.60 2.20
N ALA A 56 23.34 3.70 1.58
CA ALA A 56 23.85 2.42 1.10
C ALA A 56 24.93 2.63 0.01
N VAL A 57 24.68 3.49 -0.97
CA VAL A 57 25.65 3.79 -2.04
C VAL A 57 26.93 4.41 -1.48
N LEU A 58 26.80 5.37 -0.56
CA LEU A 58 27.97 6.00 0.09
C LEU A 58 28.75 5.04 1.00
N LEU A 59 28.10 4.00 1.52
CA LEU A 59 28.73 2.99 2.38
C LEU A 59 29.55 1.97 1.58
N VAL A 60 29.30 1.80 0.27
CA VAL A 60 29.96 0.80 -0.59
C VAL A 60 31.50 0.88 -0.50
N PRO A 61 32.15 2.04 -0.65
CA PRO A 61 33.63 2.12 -0.58
C PRO A 61 34.17 1.67 0.79
N THR A 62 33.45 2.00 1.87
CA THR A 62 33.83 1.60 3.23
C THR A 62 33.68 0.09 3.39
N LEU A 63 32.59 -0.49 2.90
CA LEU A 63 32.32 -1.93 2.94
C LEU A 63 33.37 -2.69 2.12
N THR A 64 33.72 -2.21 0.93
CA THR A 64 34.76 -2.79 0.08
C THR A 64 36.11 -2.81 0.79
N ASN A 65 36.50 -1.72 1.47
CA ASN A 65 37.73 -1.65 2.24
C ASN A 65 37.72 -2.62 3.44
N LEU A 66 36.57 -2.72 4.14
CA LEU A 66 36.40 -3.64 5.26
C LEU A 66 36.47 -5.09 4.81
N CYS A 67 35.79 -5.45 3.73
CA CYS A 67 35.86 -6.79 3.14
C CYS A 67 37.29 -7.12 2.69
N SER A 68 37.95 -6.21 1.98
CA SER A 68 39.35 -6.40 1.58
C SER A 68 40.27 -6.64 2.78
N ALA A 69 40.09 -5.86 3.87
CA ALA A 69 40.87 -6.05 5.09
C ALA A 69 40.57 -7.39 5.77
N ALA A 70 39.32 -7.82 5.82
CA ALA A 70 38.91 -9.08 6.41
C ALA A 70 39.39 -10.31 5.61
N PHE A 71 39.39 -10.20 4.27
CA PHE A 71 39.82 -11.30 3.40
C PHE A 71 41.36 -11.37 3.22
N THR A 72 42.07 -10.28 3.49
CA THR A 72 43.56 -10.27 3.38
C THR A 72 44.22 -11.41 4.15
N PRO A 73 43.92 -11.70 5.44
CA PRO A 73 44.55 -12.81 6.15
C PRO A 73 44.19 -14.19 5.57
N LEU A 74 42.99 -14.31 5.02
CA LEU A 74 42.51 -15.54 4.37
C LEU A 74 43.29 -15.79 3.08
N PHE A 75 43.43 -14.77 2.23
CA PHE A 75 44.22 -14.86 0.99
C PHE A 75 45.69 -15.11 1.26
N CYS A 76 46.28 -14.49 2.28
CA CYS A 76 47.65 -14.76 2.68
C CYS A 76 47.85 -16.22 3.12
N ARG A 77 46.84 -16.82 3.79
CA ARG A 77 46.95 -18.20 4.28
C ARG A 77 46.82 -19.24 3.16
N PHE A 78 45.99 -18.98 2.13
CA PHE A 78 45.73 -19.94 1.05
C PHE A 78 46.65 -19.74 -0.17
N LEU A 79 47.06 -18.50 -0.50
CA LEU A 79 47.79 -18.12 -1.70
C LEU A 79 49.17 -17.48 -1.40
N GLY A 80 49.58 -17.44 -0.13
CA GLY A 80 50.89 -16.90 0.24
C GLY A 80 51.08 -15.43 -0.15
N ASN A 81 52.28 -15.11 -0.64
CA ASN A 81 52.64 -13.74 -1.03
C ASN A 81 51.85 -13.22 -2.22
N GLU A 82 51.41 -14.09 -3.11
CA GLU A 82 50.56 -13.70 -4.27
C GLU A 82 49.16 -13.24 -3.80
N GLY A 83 48.62 -13.91 -2.80
CA GLY A 83 47.35 -13.49 -2.18
C GLY A 83 47.44 -12.14 -1.49
N TRP A 84 48.55 -11.85 -0.83
CA TRP A 84 48.76 -10.51 -0.22
C TRP A 84 48.88 -9.42 -1.28
N LEU A 85 49.60 -9.68 -2.39
CA LEU A 85 49.75 -8.74 -3.48
C LEU A 85 48.41 -8.47 -4.18
N ALA A 86 47.58 -9.51 -4.40
CA ALA A 86 46.25 -9.39 -4.97
C ALA A 86 45.32 -8.56 -4.09
N ALA A 87 45.28 -8.81 -2.78
CA ALA A 87 44.46 -8.04 -1.83
C ALA A 87 44.88 -6.57 -1.75
N ARG A 88 46.19 -6.31 -1.80
CA ARG A 88 46.74 -4.96 -1.83
C ARG A 88 46.38 -4.23 -3.15
N ASN A 89 46.49 -4.91 -4.29
CA ASN A 89 46.19 -4.37 -5.59
C ASN A 89 44.66 -4.04 -5.70
N MET A 90 43.79 -4.90 -5.15
CA MET A 90 42.35 -4.61 -5.05
C MET A 90 42.07 -3.33 -4.26
N ARG A 91 42.78 -3.10 -3.16
CA ARG A 91 42.56 -1.94 -2.29
C ARG A 91 43.13 -0.65 -2.87
N ASP A 92 44.35 -0.74 -3.44
CA ASP A 92 45.12 0.42 -3.87
C ASP A 92 44.83 0.83 -5.34
N ASN A 93 44.16 -0.04 -6.12
CA ASN A 93 43.81 0.22 -7.51
C ASN A 93 42.38 0.88 -7.59
N LYS A 94 42.37 2.18 -7.92
CA LYS A 94 41.13 2.98 -8.04
C LYS A 94 40.14 2.37 -9.04
N ASN A 95 40.63 1.83 -10.18
CA ASN A 95 39.75 1.24 -11.18
C ASN A 95 39.12 -0.07 -10.69
N THR A 96 39.83 -0.89 -9.95
CA THR A 96 39.29 -2.12 -9.34
C THR A 96 38.21 -1.79 -8.31
N ALA A 97 38.48 -0.82 -7.42
CA ALA A 97 37.50 -0.34 -6.44
C ALA A 97 36.25 0.23 -7.11
N GLN A 98 36.42 0.97 -8.21
CA GLN A 98 35.32 1.56 -8.98
C GLN A 98 34.44 0.48 -9.65
N ASN A 99 35.08 -0.53 -10.26
CA ASN A 99 34.37 -1.66 -10.88
C ASN A 99 33.60 -2.50 -9.85
N ILE A 100 34.18 -2.76 -8.67
CA ILE A 100 33.50 -3.44 -7.57
C ILE A 100 32.29 -2.62 -7.09
N THR A 101 32.44 -1.30 -6.97
CA THR A 101 31.36 -0.41 -6.59
C THR A 101 30.20 -0.44 -7.61
N LEU A 102 30.52 -0.37 -8.91
CA LEU A 102 29.51 -0.46 -9.98
C LEU A 102 28.81 -1.82 -9.97
N LEU A 103 29.54 -2.91 -9.81
CA LEU A 103 28.97 -4.25 -9.72
C LEU A 103 28.03 -4.36 -8.49
N PHE A 104 28.47 -3.86 -7.34
CA PHE A 104 27.65 -3.86 -6.12
C PHE A 104 26.37 -3.04 -6.29
N ILE A 105 26.45 -1.83 -6.87
CA ILE A 105 25.29 -1.00 -7.16
C ILE A 105 24.32 -1.73 -8.09
N SER A 106 24.83 -2.37 -9.15
CA SER A 106 24.03 -3.11 -10.12
C SER A 106 23.29 -4.30 -9.46
N ILE A 107 24.00 -5.11 -8.67
CA ILE A 107 23.42 -6.23 -7.94
C ILE A 107 22.39 -5.73 -6.92
N SER A 108 22.70 -4.66 -6.19
CA SER A 108 21.81 -4.08 -5.21
C SER A 108 20.55 -3.53 -5.87
N ALA A 109 20.65 -2.89 -7.03
CA ALA A 109 19.52 -2.38 -7.79
C ALA A 109 18.60 -3.53 -8.25
N VAL A 110 19.16 -4.58 -8.83
CA VAL A 110 18.37 -5.76 -9.25
C VAL A 110 17.70 -6.43 -8.05
N THR A 111 18.43 -6.60 -6.94
CA THR A 111 17.87 -7.17 -5.71
C THR A 111 16.73 -6.29 -5.15
N ALA A 112 16.92 -4.98 -5.12
CA ALA A 112 15.89 -4.05 -4.67
C ALA A 112 14.62 -4.13 -5.53
N ILE A 113 14.75 -4.16 -6.85
CA ILE A 113 13.61 -4.31 -7.78
C ILE A 113 12.90 -5.66 -7.52
N THR A 114 13.66 -6.74 -7.35
CA THR A 114 13.10 -8.06 -7.07
C THR A 114 12.34 -8.10 -5.73
N VAL A 115 12.92 -7.51 -4.69
CA VAL A 115 12.29 -7.43 -3.35
C VAL A 115 11.01 -6.60 -3.41
N VAL A 116 11.06 -5.44 -4.07
CA VAL A 116 9.87 -4.59 -4.24
C VAL A 116 8.80 -5.30 -5.07
N GLY A 117 9.19 -5.96 -6.16
CA GLY A 117 8.27 -6.73 -6.99
C GLY A 117 7.58 -7.86 -6.21
N ASN A 118 8.34 -8.64 -5.47
CA ASN A 118 7.79 -9.70 -4.60
C ASN A 118 6.90 -9.13 -3.50
N PHE A 119 7.32 -8.01 -2.88
CA PHE A 119 6.51 -7.35 -1.85
C PHE A 119 5.17 -6.88 -2.42
N VAL A 120 5.18 -6.21 -3.57
CA VAL A 120 3.94 -5.75 -4.23
C VAL A 120 3.04 -6.93 -4.58
N THR A 121 3.59 -7.98 -5.18
CA THR A 121 2.82 -9.19 -5.53
C THR A 121 2.23 -9.86 -4.29
N SER A 122 3.04 -10.05 -3.23
CA SER A 122 2.56 -10.63 -1.98
C SER A 122 1.53 -9.73 -1.29
N TYR A 123 1.77 -8.42 -1.27
CA TYR A 123 0.84 -7.47 -0.66
C TYR A 123 -0.51 -7.45 -1.38
N VAL A 124 -0.51 -7.40 -2.72
CA VAL A 124 -1.74 -7.47 -3.52
C VAL A 124 -2.46 -8.79 -3.30
N SER A 125 -1.73 -9.91 -3.32
CA SER A 125 -2.30 -11.23 -3.03
C SER A 125 -2.91 -11.29 -1.62
N ASP A 126 -2.20 -10.77 -0.60
CA ASP A 126 -2.69 -10.78 0.78
C ASP A 126 -3.89 -9.85 1.02
N VAL A 127 -3.93 -8.72 0.29
CA VAL A 127 -5.04 -7.75 0.37
C VAL A 127 -6.33 -8.37 -0.16
N PHE A 128 -6.25 -9.11 -1.27
CA PHE A 128 -7.40 -9.78 -1.88
C PHE A 128 -7.55 -11.25 -1.44
N ALA A 129 -6.67 -11.74 -0.55
CA ALA A 129 -6.79 -13.08 0.01
C ALA A 129 -8.09 -13.20 0.82
N GLY A 130 -9.01 -14.02 0.34
CA GLY A 130 -10.33 -14.21 0.93
C GLY A 130 -11.43 -13.28 0.41
N ALA A 131 -11.14 -12.40 -0.53
CA ALA A 131 -12.18 -11.68 -1.26
C ALA A 131 -12.85 -12.62 -2.29
N GLU A 132 -14.16 -12.75 -2.19
CA GLU A 132 -14.96 -13.57 -3.10
C GLU A 132 -15.48 -12.74 -4.30
N LEU A 133 -14.58 -11.97 -4.93
CA LEU A 133 -14.93 -11.21 -6.13
C LEU A 133 -14.01 -11.61 -7.29
N ASP A 134 -14.59 -11.71 -8.48
CA ASP A 134 -13.86 -12.06 -9.71
C ASP A 134 -13.60 -10.85 -10.60
N GLY A 135 -14.37 -9.79 -10.38
CA GLY A 135 -14.16 -8.52 -11.08
C GLY A 135 -15.02 -7.39 -10.54
N PHE A 136 -14.75 -6.19 -11.03
CA PHE A 136 -15.50 -5.00 -10.65
C PHE A 136 -15.59 -3.99 -11.80
N ALA A 137 -16.61 -3.15 -11.73
CA ALA A 137 -16.73 -1.92 -12.50
C ALA A 137 -16.68 -0.73 -11.55
N ASP A 138 -15.94 0.30 -11.89
CA ASP A 138 -15.80 1.54 -11.11
C ASP A 138 -16.17 2.74 -12.00
N GLY A 139 -16.92 3.69 -11.43
CA GLY A 139 -17.35 4.89 -12.12
C GLY A 139 -18.85 5.16 -11.96
N HIS A 140 -19.35 6.11 -12.72
CA HIS A 140 -20.76 6.47 -12.68
C HIS A 140 -21.60 5.45 -13.45
N MET A 141 -22.45 4.71 -12.72
CA MET A 141 -23.27 3.64 -13.31
C MET A 141 -24.75 3.90 -13.01
N GLU A 142 -25.54 3.96 -14.07
CA GLU A 142 -27.00 4.05 -13.98
C GLU A 142 -27.60 2.68 -13.61
N PRO A 143 -28.81 2.62 -13.04
CA PRO A 143 -29.48 1.36 -12.68
C PRO A 143 -29.64 0.39 -13.85
N GLU A 144 -29.77 0.91 -15.08
CA GLU A 144 -29.89 0.10 -16.30
C GLU A 144 -28.63 -0.70 -16.57
N PHE A 145 -27.45 -0.13 -16.34
CA PHE A 145 -26.18 -0.83 -16.45
C PHE A 145 -26.10 -2.01 -15.47
N ILE A 146 -26.50 -1.78 -14.22
CA ILE A 146 -26.51 -2.83 -13.19
C ILE A 146 -27.50 -3.95 -13.57
N SER A 147 -28.65 -3.61 -14.17
CA SER A 147 -29.60 -4.61 -14.66
C SER A 147 -29.01 -5.44 -15.79
N GLN A 148 -28.36 -4.80 -16.77
CA GLN A 148 -27.68 -5.49 -17.86
C GLN A 148 -26.56 -6.40 -17.35
N LEU A 149 -25.77 -5.94 -16.36
CA LEU A 149 -24.72 -6.72 -15.74
C LEU A 149 -25.27 -7.97 -15.04
N LYS A 150 -26.41 -7.86 -14.36
CA LYS A 150 -27.10 -8.99 -13.70
C LYS A 150 -27.64 -10.01 -14.68
N ASP A 151 -28.07 -9.57 -15.88
CA ASP A 151 -28.67 -10.41 -16.91
C ASP A 151 -27.60 -11.07 -17.81
N MET A 152 -26.32 -10.78 -17.63
CA MET A 152 -25.25 -11.38 -18.41
C MET A 152 -25.05 -12.86 -18.05
N GLU A 153 -25.01 -13.71 -19.07
CA GLU A 153 -24.75 -15.14 -18.92
C GLU A 153 -23.34 -15.37 -18.34
N GLY A 154 -23.26 -16.15 -17.25
CA GLY A 154 -22.01 -16.46 -16.57
C GLY A 154 -21.70 -15.58 -15.36
N ILE A 155 -22.48 -14.54 -15.09
CA ILE A 155 -22.42 -13.78 -13.84
C ILE A 155 -23.31 -14.44 -12.80
N GLU A 156 -22.76 -14.71 -11.62
CA GLU A 156 -23.47 -15.38 -10.53
C GLU A 156 -24.05 -14.37 -9.53
N LYS A 157 -23.25 -13.37 -9.15
CA LYS A 157 -23.65 -12.33 -8.20
C LYS A 157 -23.18 -10.98 -8.69
N VAL A 158 -23.99 -9.95 -8.47
CA VAL A 158 -23.62 -8.54 -8.69
C VAL A 158 -23.95 -7.76 -7.44
N LEU A 159 -22.99 -7.09 -6.90
CA LEU A 159 -23.07 -6.23 -5.73
C LEU A 159 -22.88 -4.75 -6.15
N PRO A 160 -23.95 -4.01 -6.44
CA PRO A 160 -23.86 -2.58 -6.74
C PRO A 160 -23.72 -1.78 -5.44
N LEU A 161 -22.87 -0.75 -5.46
CA LEU A 161 -22.60 0.12 -4.32
C LEU A 161 -22.80 1.58 -4.69
N TYR A 162 -23.52 2.33 -3.86
CA TYR A 162 -23.41 3.77 -3.88
C TYR A 162 -22.14 4.18 -3.18
N VAL A 163 -21.40 5.13 -3.76
CA VAL A 163 -20.08 5.55 -3.26
C VAL A 163 -20.03 7.06 -3.07
N PHE A 164 -19.61 7.49 -1.89
CA PHE A 164 -19.39 8.88 -1.52
C PHE A 164 -17.92 9.08 -1.17
N ASN A 165 -17.16 9.66 -2.11
CA ASN A 165 -15.72 9.92 -1.92
C ASN A 165 -15.53 11.35 -1.38
N GLY A 166 -14.98 11.47 -0.16
CA GLY A 166 -14.58 12.74 0.46
C GLY A 166 -15.67 13.77 0.65
N ARG A 167 -16.96 13.39 0.54
CA ARG A 167 -18.11 14.28 0.66
C ARG A 167 -18.82 14.16 1.99
N MET A 168 -18.55 13.11 2.73
CA MET A 168 -19.24 12.78 3.96
C MET A 168 -18.42 13.11 5.19
N THR A 169 -19.07 13.45 6.28
CA THR A 169 -18.47 13.61 7.60
C THR A 169 -19.18 12.72 8.62
N ALA A 170 -18.43 12.22 9.59
CA ALA A 170 -18.90 11.47 10.75
C ALA A 170 -18.59 12.29 12.01
N ASP A 171 -19.62 12.74 12.72
CA ASP A 171 -19.46 13.67 13.86
C ASP A 171 -18.56 14.88 13.55
N GLY A 172 -18.66 15.41 12.32
CA GLY A 172 -17.86 16.52 11.83
C GLY A 172 -16.46 16.14 11.35
N ILE A 173 -16.05 14.88 11.45
CA ILE A 173 -14.75 14.36 10.96
C ILE A 173 -14.92 13.89 9.52
N PRO A 174 -14.11 14.37 8.56
CA PRO A 174 -14.21 13.94 7.17
C PRO A 174 -13.96 12.44 7.02
N LEU A 175 -14.82 11.79 6.21
CA LEU A 175 -14.64 10.41 5.75
C LEU A 175 -13.98 10.41 4.37
N ASN A 176 -13.00 9.54 4.18
CA ASN A 176 -12.38 9.33 2.86
C ASN A 176 -13.40 8.70 1.90
N ARG A 177 -14.04 7.63 2.34
CA ARG A 177 -15.00 6.90 1.53
C ARG A 177 -16.10 6.30 2.40
N LEU A 178 -17.36 6.56 2.01
CA LEU A 178 -18.55 5.91 2.53
C LEU A 178 -19.20 5.13 1.39
N GLU A 179 -19.59 3.90 1.65
CA GLU A 179 -20.29 3.06 0.70
C GLU A 179 -21.68 2.68 1.22
N ALA A 180 -22.59 2.37 0.31
CA ALA A 180 -23.90 1.88 0.68
C ALA A 180 -24.29 0.64 -0.11
N THR A 181 -24.86 -0.36 0.59
CA THR A 181 -25.27 -1.64 0.02
C THR A 181 -26.54 -2.15 0.66
N ASP A 182 -27.34 -2.90 -0.11
CA ASP A 182 -28.48 -3.66 0.41
C ASP A 182 -28.11 -5.08 0.86
N ARG A 183 -26.91 -5.54 0.46
CA ARG A 183 -26.48 -6.91 0.66
C ARG A 183 -25.18 -6.95 1.45
N LEU A 184 -25.27 -6.58 2.73
CA LEU A 184 -24.12 -6.64 3.64
C LEU A 184 -23.56 -8.07 3.79
N ASP A 185 -24.43 -9.08 3.62
CA ASP A 185 -24.07 -10.51 3.59
C ASP A 185 -23.16 -10.90 2.41
N TRP A 186 -23.24 -10.18 1.29
CA TRP A 186 -22.32 -10.34 0.15
C TRP A 186 -21.13 -9.40 0.23
N TYR A 187 -21.37 -8.22 0.77
CA TYR A 187 -20.36 -7.18 0.87
C TYR A 187 -19.16 -7.63 1.72
N GLY A 188 -19.40 -8.26 2.86
CA GLY A 188 -18.35 -8.77 3.74
C GLY A 188 -17.38 -9.71 3.03
N PRO A 189 -17.84 -10.84 2.46
CA PRO A 189 -16.98 -11.76 1.70
C PRO A 189 -16.35 -11.13 0.44
N MET A 190 -17.12 -10.39 -0.36
CA MET A 190 -16.59 -9.79 -1.59
C MET A 190 -15.51 -8.74 -1.33
N MET A 191 -15.62 -7.96 -0.26
CA MET A 191 -14.67 -6.89 0.10
C MET A 191 -13.66 -7.33 1.15
N ALA A 192 -13.59 -8.63 1.47
CA ALA A 192 -12.72 -9.19 2.51
C ALA A 192 -12.77 -8.41 3.82
N LEU A 193 -13.99 -8.12 4.30
CA LEU A 193 -14.16 -7.49 5.60
C LEU A 193 -13.89 -8.47 6.73
N HIS A 194 -13.15 -8.02 7.71
CA HIS A 194 -12.93 -8.74 8.95
C HIS A 194 -13.63 -8.01 10.10
N TYR A 195 -14.77 -8.53 10.54
CA TYR A 195 -15.46 -7.99 11.70
C TYR A 195 -14.65 -8.16 12.98
N SER A 196 -14.75 -7.21 13.89
CA SER A 196 -13.98 -7.23 15.13
C SER A 196 -14.38 -8.37 16.07
N GLU A 197 -15.64 -8.85 15.98
CA GLU A 197 -16.20 -9.96 16.76
C GLU A 197 -17.00 -10.89 15.85
N LYS A 198 -17.04 -12.20 16.17
CA LYS A 198 -17.68 -13.24 15.36
C LYS A 198 -19.18 -13.06 15.14
N ASP A 199 -19.89 -12.53 16.15
CA ASP A 199 -21.35 -12.38 16.10
C ASP A 199 -21.78 -10.99 15.57
N MET A 200 -20.80 -10.13 15.28
CA MET A 200 -21.05 -8.74 14.86
C MET A 200 -21.62 -8.68 13.45
N GLU A 201 -21.24 -9.59 12.56
CA GLU A 201 -21.77 -9.66 11.21
C GLU A 201 -23.28 -9.90 11.20
N ALA A 202 -23.78 -10.89 11.93
CA ALA A 202 -25.19 -11.20 11.99
C ALA A 202 -25.99 -10.05 12.63
N SER A 203 -25.44 -9.41 13.66
CA SER A 203 -26.03 -8.24 14.30
C SER A 203 -26.09 -7.03 13.36
N ALA A 204 -25.03 -6.77 12.58
CA ALA A 204 -24.97 -5.71 11.59
C ALA A 204 -25.99 -5.94 10.46
N ILE A 205 -26.09 -7.17 9.93
CA ILE A 205 -27.09 -7.50 8.90
C ILE A 205 -28.51 -7.26 9.41
N SER A 206 -28.80 -7.65 10.64
CA SER A 206 -30.11 -7.41 11.27
C SER A 206 -30.39 -5.92 11.46
N ALA A 207 -29.39 -5.15 11.88
CA ALA A 207 -29.52 -3.71 12.06
C ALA A 207 -29.74 -2.99 10.74
N PHE A 208 -29.05 -3.38 9.67
CA PHE A 208 -29.26 -2.84 8.31
C PHE A 208 -30.68 -3.06 7.80
N ALA A 209 -31.26 -4.21 8.08
CA ALA A 209 -32.66 -4.49 7.73
C ALA A 209 -33.66 -3.68 8.55
N SER A 210 -33.29 -3.21 9.74
CA SER A 210 -34.19 -2.48 10.65
C SER A 210 -34.22 -0.96 10.43
N GLY A 211 -33.26 -0.38 9.68
CA GLY A 211 -33.25 1.06 9.41
C GLY A 211 -31.87 1.69 9.32
N ARG A 212 -31.70 2.90 9.87
CA ARG A 212 -30.47 3.67 9.83
C ARG A 212 -29.40 3.03 10.72
N ALA A 213 -28.59 2.17 10.13
CA ALA A 213 -27.45 1.56 10.76
C ALA A 213 -26.17 1.84 9.96
N VAL A 214 -25.02 1.83 10.62
CA VAL A 214 -23.71 2.01 10.02
C VAL A 214 -22.75 1.01 10.61
N ILE A 215 -21.88 0.45 9.78
CA ILE A 215 -20.67 -0.22 10.24
C ILE A 215 -19.48 0.67 9.91
N LEU A 216 -18.51 0.73 10.83
CA LEU A 216 -17.36 1.62 10.73
C LEU A 216 -16.06 0.85 10.67
N SER A 217 -15.10 1.37 9.93
CA SER A 217 -13.72 0.89 10.06
C SER A 217 -13.20 1.17 11.47
N THR A 218 -12.32 0.31 11.98
CA THR A 218 -11.70 0.51 13.31
C THR A 218 -10.98 1.84 13.39
N ASP A 219 -10.31 2.26 12.31
CA ASP A 219 -9.59 3.54 12.25
C ASP A 219 -10.55 4.73 12.31
N CYS A 220 -11.73 4.63 11.67
CA CYS A 220 -12.76 5.65 11.77
C CYS A 220 -13.34 5.73 13.18
N MET A 221 -13.60 4.59 13.83
CA MET A 221 -14.09 4.55 15.21
C MET A 221 -13.09 5.19 16.19
N GLU A 222 -11.80 4.94 16.03
CA GLU A 222 -10.76 5.56 16.86
C GLU A 222 -10.70 7.09 16.66
N ARG A 223 -10.84 7.57 15.42
CA ARG A 223 -10.83 9.01 15.11
C ARG A 223 -12.05 9.73 15.63
N THR A 224 -13.23 9.11 15.57
CA THR A 224 -14.51 9.69 16.03
C THR A 224 -14.72 9.49 17.53
N GLY A 225 -13.96 8.60 18.17
CA GLY A 225 -14.19 8.22 19.56
C GLY A 225 -15.49 7.43 19.77
N SER A 226 -16.04 6.85 18.71
CA SER A 226 -17.34 6.18 18.70
C SER A 226 -17.21 4.74 19.21
N THR A 227 -18.34 4.17 19.67
CA THR A 227 -18.42 2.79 20.15
C THR A 227 -19.61 2.06 19.53
N VAL A 228 -19.51 0.74 19.34
CA VAL A 228 -20.62 -0.07 18.86
C VAL A 228 -21.82 0.06 19.78
N GLY A 229 -23.00 0.20 19.21
CA GLY A 229 -24.26 0.48 19.92
C GLY A 229 -24.53 1.96 20.18
N GLY A 230 -23.57 2.85 19.92
CA GLY A 230 -23.73 4.29 19.96
C GLY A 230 -24.43 4.87 18.71
N LEU A 231 -24.70 6.16 18.73
CA LEU A 231 -25.18 6.90 17.56
C LEU A 231 -24.02 7.67 16.94
N LEU A 232 -24.01 7.75 15.61
CA LEU A 232 -23.06 8.51 14.82
C LEU A 232 -23.84 9.45 13.89
N SER A 233 -23.47 10.71 13.88
CA SER A 233 -24.10 11.68 12.97
C SER A 233 -23.33 11.74 11.65
N LEU A 234 -23.97 11.31 10.56
CA LEU A 234 -23.43 11.41 9.19
C LEU A 234 -24.01 12.64 8.50
N SER A 235 -23.15 13.37 7.80
CA SER A 235 -23.57 14.56 7.04
C SER A 235 -22.82 14.69 5.72
N ASP A 236 -23.55 15.17 4.68
CA ASP A 236 -22.99 15.56 3.38
C ASP A 236 -22.74 17.08 3.27
N GLY A 237 -22.91 17.81 4.39
CA GLY A 237 -22.83 19.26 4.45
C GLY A 237 -24.15 19.97 4.24
N THR A 238 -25.21 19.31 3.73
CA THR A 238 -26.58 19.84 3.56
C THR A 238 -27.58 19.13 4.46
N VAL A 239 -27.44 17.83 4.59
CA VAL A 239 -28.28 16.96 5.42
C VAL A 239 -27.42 16.31 6.50
N GLN A 240 -27.99 16.16 7.68
CA GLN A 240 -27.39 15.46 8.80
C GLN A 240 -28.39 14.45 9.36
N GLN A 241 -27.91 13.20 9.55
CA GLN A 241 -28.75 12.11 10.04
C GLN A 241 -27.97 11.24 11.02
N ASP A 242 -28.68 10.74 12.04
CA ASP A 242 -28.07 9.87 13.04
C ASP A 242 -28.27 8.40 12.67
N TYR A 243 -27.19 7.64 12.79
CA TYR A 243 -27.11 6.23 12.48
C TYR A 243 -26.67 5.43 13.71
N LEU A 244 -27.31 4.29 13.93
CA LEU A 244 -26.85 3.33 14.95
C LEU A 244 -25.57 2.63 14.49
N ILE A 245 -24.50 2.67 15.29
CA ILE A 245 -23.27 1.92 15.00
C ILE A 245 -23.51 0.44 15.29
N ALA A 246 -23.76 -0.32 14.23
CA ALA A 246 -24.10 -1.74 14.32
C ALA A 246 -22.87 -2.66 14.40
N GLY A 247 -21.69 -2.16 14.06
CA GLY A 247 -20.48 -2.96 14.12
C GLY A 247 -19.24 -2.22 13.66
N SER A 248 -18.10 -2.89 13.82
CA SER A 248 -16.80 -2.42 13.34
C SER A 248 -16.09 -3.49 12.53
N PHE A 249 -15.32 -3.04 11.56
CA PHE A 249 -14.58 -3.92 10.65
C PHE A 249 -13.16 -3.41 10.38
N LYS A 250 -12.33 -4.34 9.90
CA LYS A 250 -11.04 -4.04 9.26
C LYS A 250 -11.10 -4.54 7.84
N SER A 251 -10.65 -3.72 6.90
CA SER A 251 -10.39 -4.14 5.53
C SER A 251 -8.99 -3.69 5.12
N ARG A 252 -8.33 -4.52 4.33
CA ARG A 252 -7.06 -4.18 3.67
C ARG A 252 -7.26 -3.91 2.18
N ALA A 253 -8.41 -4.35 1.65
CA ALA A 253 -8.73 -4.28 0.23
C ALA A 253 -9.30 -2.91 -0.17
N THR A 254 -9.91 -2.18 0.77
CA THR A 254 -10.60 -0.93 0.48
C THR A 254 -10.23 0.14 1.50
N ASP A 255 -10.34 1.41 1.09
CA ASP A 255 -10.21 2.59 1.94
C ASP A 255 -11.56 3.05 2.53
N VAL A 256 -12.55 2.15 2.53
CA VAL A 256 -13.89 2.41 3.05
C VAL A 256 -13.84 2.58 4.56
N GLU A 257 -14.43 3.65 5.03
CA GLU A 257 -14.47 4.01 6.44
C GLU A 257 -15.82 3.77 7.08
N ALA A 258 -16.91 3.84 6.28
CA ALA A 258 -18.26 3.61 6.73
C ALA A 258 -19.08 2.91 5.65
N VAL A 259 -19.98 2.01 6.07
CA VAL A 259 -20.97 1.37 5.20
C VAL A 259 -22.36 1.55 5.79
N ILE A 260 -23.33 1.94 4.95
CA ILE A 260 -24.73 2.16 5.31
C ILE A 260 -25.67 1.36 4.40
N PRO A 261 -26.96 1.20 4.74
CA PRO A 261 -27.97 0.65 3.82
C PRO A 261 -28.18 1.52 2.58
N SER A 262 -28.34 0.92 1.39
CA SER A 262 -28.65 1.66 0.15
C SER A 262 -29.91 2.50 0.25
N ALA A 263 -30.93 2.01 0.93
CA ALA A 263 -32.16 2.77 1.15
C ALA A 263 -31.91 4.11 1.85
N CYS A 264 -30.97 4.13 2.81
CA CYS A 264 -30.56 5.34 3.51
C CYS A 264 -29.73 6.28 2.61
N ALA A 265 -28.85 5.72 1.78
CA ALA A 265 -28.09 6.53 0.82
C ALA A 265 -28.99 7.28 -0.15
N VAL A 266 -30.07 6.64 -0.61
CA VAL A 266 -31.06 7.24 -1.49
C VAL A 266 -31.96 8.24 -0.73
N SER A 267 -32.54 7.84 0.41
CA SER A 267 -33.52 8.67 1.12
C SER A 267 -32.91 9.88 1.81
N ASP A 268 -31.72 9.70 2.41
CA ASP A 268 -31.11 10.71 3.26
C ASP A 268 -30.11 11.61 2.48
N PHE A 269 -29.42 11.06 1.50
CA PHE A 269 -28.37 11.77 0.76
C PHE A 269 -28.60 11.86 -0.76
N GLY A 270 -29.77 11.39 -1.24
CA GLY A 270 -30.20 11.58 -2.63
C GLY A 270 -29.31 10.82 -3.65
N ALA A 271 -28.73 9.68 -3.26
CA ALA A 271 -27.96 8.86 -4.17
C ALA A 271 -28.84 8.35 -5.32
N SER A 272 -28.41 8.54 -6.57
CA SER A 272 -29.16 8.18 -7.78
C SER A 272 -28.41 7.23 -8.72
N SER A 273 -27.09 7.18 -8.63
CA SER A 273 -26.22 6.33 -9.45
C SER A 273 -25.26 5.55 -8.60
N TYR A 274 -24.90 4.37 -9.06
CA TYR A 274 -23.89 3.56 -8.40
C TYR A 274 -22.48 4.04 -8.76
N GLY A 275 -21.56 3.97 -7.79
CA GLY A 275 -20.16 4.33 -7.99
C GLY A 275 -19.24 3.14 -8.17
N PHE A 276 -19.70 1.94 -7.75
CA PHE A 276 -18.93 0.71 -7.83
C PHE A 276 -19.86 -0.50 -7.94
N ALA A 277 -19.46 -1.51 -8.69
CA ALA A 277 -20.16 -2.79 -8.76
C ALA A 277 -19.15 -3.94 -8.77
N ALA A 278 -19.19 -4.78 -7.72
CA ALA A 278 -18.43 -6.02 -7.68
C ALA A 278 -19.28 -7.16 -8.26
N TYR A 279 -18.63 -8.14 -8.87
CA TYR A 279 -19.32 -9.33 -9.36
C TYR A 279 -18.50 -10.61 -9.16
N THR A 280 -19.23 -11.74 -9.11
CA THR A 280 -18.65 -13.09 -9.22
C THR A 280 -19.11 -13.72 -10.52
N ALA A 281 -18.24 -14.49 -11.15
CA ALA A 281 -18.48 -15.10 -12.44
C ALA A 281 -17.88 -16.51 -12.53
N ALA A 282 -18.54 -17.41 -13.25
CA ALA A 282 -18.03 -18.76 -13.49
C ALA A 282 -16.75 -18.76 -14.36
N ASP A 283 -16.63 -17.80 -15.29
CA ASP A 283 -15.47 -17.58 -16.13
C ASP A 283 -15.17 -16.06 -16.20
N PRO A 284 -14.33 -15.52 -15.29
CA PRO A 284 -14.03 -14.11 -15.22
C PRO A 284 -13.40 -13.52 -16.48
N ASP A 285 -12.56 -14.30 -17.18
CA ASP A 285 -11.89 -13.84 -18.39
C ASP A 285 -12.87 -13.67 -19.55
N ALA A 286 -13.81 -14.60 -19.72
CA ALA A 286 -14.86 -14.52 -20.72
C ALA A 286 -15.79 -13.32 -20.46
N ILE A 287 -16.17 -13.09 -19.21
CA ILE A 287 -17.00 -11.93 -18.81
C ILE A 287 -16.26 -10.62 -19.06
N MET A 288 -14.97 -10.53 -18.75
CA MET A 288 -14.17 -9.35 -19.01
C MET A 288 -14.15 -8.97 -20.51
N VAL A 289 -14.02 -9.97 -21.39
CA VAL A 289 -14.06 -9.76 -22.84
C VAL A 289 -15.44 -9.26 -23.28
N GLN A 290 -16.53 -9.83 -22.75
CA GLN A 290 -17.89 -9.39 -23.05
C GLN A 290 -18.15 -7.96 -22.57
N LEU A 291 -17.77 -7.64 -21.34
CA LEU A 291 -17.90 -6.28 -20.78
C LEU A 291 -17.17 -5.24 -21.63
N ARG A 292 -15.94 -5.53 -22.04
CA ARG A 292 -15.17 -4.65 -22.94
C ARG A 292 -15.84 -4.48 -24.30
N SER A 293 -16.47 -5.51 -24.84
CA SER A 293 -17.16 -5.44 -26.13
C SER A 293 -18.46 -4.63 -26.06
N LEU A 294 -19.18 -4.68 -24.94
CA LEU A 294 -20.47 -4.01 -24.75
C LEU A 294 -20.31 -2.53 -24.35
N PHE A 295 -19.35 -2.24 -23.49
CA PHE A 295 -19.21 -0.91 -22.90
C PHE A 295 -18.01 -0.11 -23.43
N GLY A 296 -17.19 -0.73 -24.29
CA GLY A 296 -15.98 -0.15 -24.81
C GLY A 296 -14.88 0.02 -23.75
N GLU A 297 -13.64 0.23 -24.20
CA GLU A 297 -12.59 0.73 -23.31
C GLU A 297 -12.84 2.21 -23.08
N THR A 298 -13.62 2.57 -22.10
CA THR A 298 -13.53 3.92 -21.53
C THR A 298 -12.29 3.97 -20.66
N SER A 299 -11.12 4.05 -21.29
CA SER A 299 -9.92 4.49 -20.63
C SER A 299 -10.00 6.01 -20.47
N ASN A 300 -10.27 6.47 -19.28
CA ASN A 300 -9.93 7.81 -18.84
C ASN A 300 -8.80 7.74 -17.84
#